data_3781e4defe31cc28b76e01d083ce2211
#
_entry.id   3781e4defe31cc28b76e01d083ce2211
#
_cell.length_a   1.000
_cell.length_b   1.000
_cell.length_c   1.000
_cell.angle_alpha   90.00
_cell.angle_beta   90.00
_cell.angle_gamma   90.00
#
_symmetry.space_group_name_H-M   'P 1'
#
loop_
_entity.id
_entity.type
_entity.pdbx_description
1 polymer ?
#
loop_
_entity_poly.entity_id
_entity_poly.type
_entity_poly.pdbx_seq_one_letter_code
_entity_poly.pdbx_strand_id
1 'polypeptide(L)'
;MKQTLVKISFITVASVFSLSSYAQLKAGEVDASYKPVFDGNVLSMVLEPDGKNVCAGSFYNVGDRKICGLIRLKANGDEDESFNKGGKGFDSYATAVARTSDGKYLVAGHFTTYNEKAVGSLVRINADGTLDETFKNDIKFEIVNHKNIKEIELQQIVMLPNGQFYVAGCFNRVNGKLAPLIARFNADGTRDESFLPTDKEIHLKSSPNVDAIWKAPDGSLYLGGSFGGYDGGFKQKRLIHINADGTLDRSFHQPQLDGFVKSISPFGEDKILVGGDFLTTESGDRFLTCVINKDGSLDESYNPRQNFFTENHEAESLAVFGSKLVGDNVIIVGGDVVTPGNAFFHVLTKDGKDFSSTLKIEGQPNKIVSFLKIDDSEKYAYISGFFTKVGDYVLPYFARVALRDIVPDGINATNINKVGPSVRYNNGMLTVNGIEGNAELSVYSTKGTAITLCNVSNALPIALPLPKGIYIVQIKNANGKTYT
;
A
#
# COMPACT_ATOMS: atom_id res chain seq x y z
N MET A 1 -79.99 -6.94 -18.76
CA MET A 1 -78.58 -7.24 -18.93
C MET A 1 -77.78 -6.38 -18.00
N LYS A 2 -77.31 -6.96 -16.90
CA LYS A 2 -76.46 -6.24 -15.90
C LYS A 2 -75.00 -6.48 -16.29
N GLN A 3 -74.28 -5.43 -16.66
CA GLN A 3 -72.83 -5.49 -16.85
C GLN A 3 -72.16 -5.44 -15.50
N THR A 4 -71.38 -6.47 -15.14
CA THR A 4 -70.58 -6.57 -13.97
C THR A 4 -69.18 -5.94 -14.29
N LEU A 5 -68.89 -4.79 -13.70
CA LEU A 5 -67.57 -4.19 -13.76
C LEU A 5 -66.60 -4.96 -12.83
N VAL A 6 -65.61 -5.62 -13.41
CA VAL A 6 -64.49 -6.20 -12.68
C VAL A 6 -63.45 -5.07 -12.46
N LYS A 7 -63.30 -4.66 -11.21
CA LYS A 7 -62.18 -3.78 -10.80
C LYS A 7 -60.93 -4.63 -10.65
N ILE A 8 -59.97 -4.48 -11.55
CA ILE A 8 -58.61 -5.01 -11.40
C ILE A 8 -57.80 -3.98 -10.62
N SER A 9 -57.50 -4.28 -9.38
CA SER A 9 -56.54 -3.48 -8.57
C SER A 9 -55.12 -3.91 -8.93
N PHE A 10 -54.40 -3.04 -9.58
CA PHE A 10 -52.97 -3.20 -9.73
C PHE A 10 -52.27 -2.84 -8.40
N ILE A 11 -51.73 -3.84 -7.72
CA ILE A 11 -50.79 -3.64 -6.62
C ILE A 11 -49.43 -3.40 -7.27
N THR A 12 -49.04 -2.14 -7.33
CA THR A 12 -47.66 -1.76 -7.69
C THR A 12 -46.79 -2.05 -6.48
N VAL A 13 -46.08 -3.16 -6.49
CA VAL A 13 -44.98 -3.36 -5.53
C VAL A 13 -43.84 -2.47 -5.96
N ALA A 14 -43.78 -1.28 -5.38
CA ALA A 14 -42.59 -0.46 -5.45
C ALA A 14 -41.51 -1.11 -4.56
N SER A 15 -40.62 -1.87 -5.16
CA SER A 15 -39.35 -2.23 -4.50
C SER A 15 -38.55 -0.94 -4.33
N VAL A 16 -38.59 -0.40 -3.12
CA VAL A 16 -37.67 0.68 -2.71
C VAL A 16 -36.30 0.03 -2.60
N PHE A 17 -35.56 0.03 -3.70
CA PHE A 17 -34.10 -0.11 -3.59
C PHE A 17 -33.59 1.20 -2.97
N SER A 18 -33.15 1.12 -1.72
CA SER A 18 -32.33 2.16 -1.14
C SER A 18 -31.03 2.20 -1.95
N LEU A 19 -30.97 3.10 -2.93
CA LEU A 19 -29.71 3.54 -3.50
C LEU A 19 -28.97 4.22 -2.36
N SER A 20 -28.10 3.47 -1.68
CA SER A 20 -27.02 4.11 -0.93
C SER A 20 -26.27 4.95 -1.96
N SER A 21 -26.46 6.26 -1.89
CA SER A 21 -25.62 7.20 -2.61
C SER A 21 -24.18 6.90 -2.17
N TYR A 22 -23.41 6.26 -3.03
CA TYR A 22 -21.97 6.25 -2.85
C TYR A 22 -21.54 7.71 -2.96
N ALA A 23 -21.31 8.34 -1.82
CA ALA A 23 -20.80 9.68 -1.76
C ALA A 23 -19.45 9.69 -2.50
N GLN A 24 -19.24 10.70 -3.33
CA GLN A 24 -17.94 10.95 -3.93
C GLN A 24 -16.95 11.11 -2.80
N LEU A 25 -15.91 10.25 -2.76
CA LEU A 25 -14.84 10.37 -1.79
C LEU A 25 -13.88 11.45 -2.28
N LYS A 26 -13.70 12.50 -1.49
CA LYS A 26 -12.81 13.61 -1.84
C LYS A 26 -11.37 13.33 -1.45
N ALA A 27 -10.46 14.03 -2.08
CA ALA A 27 -9.06 14.04 -1.68
C ALA A 27 -8.92 14.41 -0.19
N GLY A 28 -8.20 13.56 0.57
CA GLY A 28 -8.00 13.70 2.00
C GLY A 28 -9.01 12.99 2.89
N GLU A 29 -10.14 12.52 2.35
CA GLU A 29 -11.16 11.83 3.12
C GLU A 29 -10.76 10.38 3.44
N VAL A 30 -11.12 9.95 4.64
CA VAL A 30 -11.02 8.55 5.07
C VAL A 30 -12.09 7.73 4.36
N ASP A 31 -11.69 6.64 3.72
CA ASP A 31 -12.63 5.69 3.10
C ASP A 31 -13.24 4.76 4.15
N ALA A 32 -14.32 5.21 4.78
CA ALA A 32 -15.03 4.45 5.79
C ALA A 32 -15.74 3.20 5.27
N SER A 33 -15.83 3.02 3.94
CA SER A 33 -16.37 1.81 3.32
C SER A 33 -15.33 0.67 3.28
N TYR A 34 -14.04 1.00 3.30
CA TYR A 34 -12.93 0.06 3.32
C TYR A 34 -12.45 -0.14 4.77
N LYS A 35 -13.01 -1.11 5.46
CA LYS A 35 -12.78 -1.31 6.90
C LYS A 35 -12.53 -2.76 7.29
N PRO A 36 -11.42 -3.36 6.87
CA PRO A 36 -11.03 -4.66 7.39
C PRO A 36 -10.76 -4.54 8.90
N VAL A 37 -11.24 -5.49 9.68
CA VAL A 37 -11.10 -5.45 11.15
C VAL A 37 -9.91 -6.31 11.56
N PHE A 38 -8.76 -5.67 11.71
CA PHE A 38 -7.54 -6.31 12.24
C PHE A 38 -7.49 -6.17 13.77
N ASP A 39 -6.89 -7.16 14.45
CA ASP A 39 -6.54 -7.09 15.88
C ASP A 39 -5.07 -6.72 16.13
N GLY A 40 -4.30 -6.45 15.07
CA GLY A 40 -2.91 -6.03 15.11
C GLY A 40 -2.46 -5.31 13.85
N ASN A 41 -1.21 -4.87 13.82
CA ASN A 41 -0.68 -4.03 12.75
C ASN A 41 -0.46 -4.81 11.45
N VAL A 42 -0.77 -4.18 10.32
CA VAL A 42 -0.22 -4.54 9.01
C VAL A 42 1.15 -3.89 8.88
N LEU A 43 2.17 -4.70 8.61
CA LEU A 43 3.58 -4.27 8.50
C LEU A 43 4.06 -4.21 7.05
N SER A 44 3.42 -4.95 6.16
CA SER A 44 3.72 -4.97 4.74
C SER A 44 2.49 -5.32 3.91
N MET A 45 2.40 -4.81 2.69
CA MET A 45 1.25 -5.02 1.82
C MET A 45 1.66 -5.10 0.36
N VAL A 46 1.03 -6.01 -0.36
CA VAL A 46 1.03 -6.08 -1.82
C VAL A 46 -0.34 -5.66 -2.34
N LEU A 47 -0.36 -4.71 -3.27
CA LEU A 47 -1.55 -4.35 -4.04
C LEU A 47 -1.55 -5.14 -5.35
N GLU A 48 -2.63 -5.86 -5.63
CA GLU A 48 -2.76 -6.67 -6.84
C GLU A 48 -3.42 -5.88 -7.97
N PRO A 49 -3.16 -6.21 -9.25
CA PRO A 49 -3.75 -5.51 -10.39
C PRO A 49 -5.28 -5.54 -10.45
N ASP A 50 -5.91 -6.55 -9.83
CA ASP A 50 -7.37 -6.69 -9.72
C ASP A 50 -7.97 -5.95 -8.52
N GLY A 51 -7.15 -5.18 -7.80
CA GLY A 51 -7.52 -4.38 -6.64
C GLY A 51 -7.54 -5.13 -5.31
N LYS A 52 -7.24 -6.44 -5.30
CA LYS A 52 -7.04 -7.18 -4.04
C LYS A 52 -5.76 -6.74 -3.34
N ASN A 53 -5.68 -7.06 -2.06
CA ASN A 53 -4.54 -6.71 -1.24
C ASN A 53 -4.09 -7.91 -0.40
N VAL A 54 -2.80 -8.24 -0.45
CA VAL A 54 -2.21 -9.24 0.46
C VAL A 54 -1.49 -8.49 1.57
N CYS A 55 -1.96 -8.68 2.80
CA CYS A 55 -1.44 -8.02 3.99
C CYS A 55 -0.63 -9.01 4.83
N ALA A 56 0.59 -8.61 5.21
CA ALA A 56 1.43 -9.29 6.18
C ALA A 56 1.54 -8.42 7.45
N GLY A 57 1.54 -9.04 8.64
CA GLY A 57 1.55 -8.23 9.87
C GLY A 57 1.58 -9.02 11.17
N SER A 58 1.35 -8.32 12.27
CA SER A 58 1.34 -8.85 13.63
C SER A 58 -0.07 -9.11 14.17
N PHE A 59 -1.01 -9.39 13.30
CA PHE A 59 -2.39 -9.74 13.64
C PHE A 59 -2.55 -11.26 13.81
N TYR A 60 -3.51 -11.66 14.65
CA TYR A 60 -3.92 -13.05 14.90
C TYR A 60 -5.36 -13.32 14.46
N ASN A 61 -6.14 -12.26 14.25
CA ASN A 61 -7.51 -12.34 13.77
C ASN A 61 -7.78 -11.22 12.77
N VAL A 62 -8.64 -11.51 11.77
CA VAL A 62 -9.20 -10.50 10.87
C VAL A 62 -10.71 -10.74 10.82
N GLY A 63 -11.51 -9.80 11.36
CA GLY A 63 -12.90 -10.05 11.69
C GLY A 63 -13.05 -11.25 12.60
N ASP A 64 -13.90 -12.19 12.23
CA ASP A 64 -14.14 -13.43 12.99
C ASP A 64 -13.18 -14.57 12.63
N ARG A 65 -12.34 -14.38 11.61
CA ARG A 65 -11.39 -15.41 11.18
C ARG A 65 -10.12 -15.40 12.00
N LYS A 66 -9.80 -16.56 12.57
CA LYS A 66 -8.49 -16.82 13.19
C LYS A 66 -7.47 -17.11 12.09
N ILE A 67 -6.62 -16.14 11.80
CA ILE A 67 -5.54 -16.23 10.82
C ILE A 67 -4.39 -15.33 11.23
N CYS A 68 -3.21 -15.92 11.37
CA CYS A 68 -2.04 -15.20 11.82
C CYS A 68 -1.14 -14.80 10.65
N GLY A 69 -0.74 -13.54 10.64
CA GLY A 69 0.39 -13.01 9.91
C GLY A 69 0.19 -12.76 8.40
N LEU A 70 -0.74 -13.43 7.71
CA LEU A 70 -0.95 -13.26 6.27
C LEU A 70 -2.40 -13.45 5.87
N ILE A 71 -2.98 -12.48 5.18
CA ILE A 71 -4.35 -12.53 4.65
C ILE A 71 -4.44 -11.83 3.31
N ARG A 72 -5.41 -12.23 2.46
CA ARG A 72 -5.79 -11.47 1.27
C ARG A 72 -7.16 -10.85 1.45
N LEU A 73 -7.27 -9.56 1.12
CA LEU A 73 -8.51 -8.80 1.09
C LEU A 73 -8.95 -8.55 -0.34
N LYS A 74 -10.26 -8.48 -0.57
CA LYS A 74 -10.86 -8.00 -1.81
C LYS A 74 -10.68 -6.48 -1.97
N ALA A 75 -10.95 -5.96 -3.15
CA ALA A 75 -10.85 -4.52 -3.44
C ALA A 75 -11.74 -3.62 -2.56
N ASN A 76 -12.81 -4.17 -1.99
CA ASN A 76 -13.71 -3.49 -1.06
C ASN A 76 -13.30 -3.62 0.42
N GLY A 77 -12.21 -4.32 0.72
CA GLY A 77 -11.72 -4.53 2.08
C GLY A 77 -12.24 -5.79 2.78
N ASP A 78 -13.20 -6.50 2.20
CA ASP A 78 -13.66 -7.78 2.73
C ASP A 78 -12.59 -8.86 2.56
N GLU A 79 -12.63 -9.88 3.40
CA GLU A 79 -11.77 -11.04 3.27
C GLU A 79 -11.98 -11.77 1.93
N ASP A 80 -10.90 -12.17 1.28
CA ASP A 80 -10.94 -13.14 0.18
C ASP A 80 -10.84 -14.56 0.75
N GLU A 81 -11.98 -15.17 1.04
CA GLU A 81 -12.09 -16.50 1.63
C GLU A 81 -11.48 -17.63 0.76
N SER A 82 -11.19 -17.34 -0.52
CA SER A 82 -10.53 -18.30 -1.41
C SER A 82 -9.02 -18.41 -1.13
N PHE A 83 -8.43 -17.41 -0.45
CA PHE A 83 -7.02 -17.41 -0.12
C PHE A 83 -6.77 -18.16 1.18
N ASN A 84 -5.85 -19.12 1.17
CA ASN A 84 -5.53 -19.98 2.31
C ASN A 84 -6.80 -20.57 2.95
N LYS A 85 -7.66 -21.13 2.13
CA LYS A 85 -8.98 -21.65 2.55
C LYS A 85 -8.85 -22.68 3.67
N GLY A 86 -9.42 -22.35 4.84
CA GLY A 86 -9.39 -23.21 6.03
C GLY A 86 -8.03 -23.26 6.74
N GLY A 87 -7.00 -22.59 6.23
CA GLY A 87 -5.70 -22.50 6.88
C GLY A 87 -5.68 -21.48 8.02
N LYS A 88 -4.75 -21.64 8.97
CA LYS A 88 -4.56 -20.79 10.15
C LYS A 88 -3.51 -19.69 9.93
N GLY A 89 -2.76 -19.75 8.81
CA GLY A 89 -1.64 -18.86 8.54
C GLY A 89 -0.36 -19.31 9.28
N PHE A 90 0.39 -18.33 9.74
CA PHE A 90 1.64 -18.54 10.49
C PHE A 90 1.38 -18.77 12.00
N ASP A 91 2.40 -19.24 12.72
CA ASP A 91 2.39 -19.33 14.18
C ASP A 91 2.83 -18.01 14.87
N SER A 92 3.41 -17.07 14.11
CA SER A 92 3.82 -15.76 14.57
C SER A 92 3.72 -14.75 13.44
N TYR A 93 4.12 -13.50 13.69
CA TYR A 93 3.94 -12.40 12.76
C TYR A 93 4.84 -12.47 11.51
N ALA A 94 4.31 -11.94 10.41
CA ALA A 94 5.03 -11.70 9.16
C ALA A 94 5.37 -10.22 9.02
N THR A 95 6.63 -9.90 8.71
CA THR A 95 7.14 -8.53 8.62
C THR A 95 7.14 -7.98 7.21
N ALA A 96 7.33 -8.84 6.21
CA ALA A 96 7.40 -8.44 4.81
C ALA A 96 6.66 -9.41 3.90
N VAL A 97 6.02 -8.87 2.88
CA VAL A 97 5.44 -9.63 1.75
C VAL A 97 5.78 -8.95 0.44
N ALA A 98 6.16 -9.74 -0.56
CA ALA A 98 6.41 -9.28 -1.93
C ALA A 98 5.79 -10.24 -2.95
N ARG A 99 5.23 -9.70 -4.04
CA ARG A 99 4.63 -10.50 -5.11
C ARG A 99 5.65 -10.84 -6.17
N THR A 100 5.75 -12.10 -6.54
CA THR A 100 6.57 -12.58 -7.64
C THR A 100 5.89 -12.34 -8.99
N SER A 101 6.65 -12.38 -10.09
CA SER A 101 6.11 -12.16 -11.43
C SER A 101 5.10 -13.22 -11.88
N ASP A 102 5.19 -14.44 -11.33
CA ASP A 102 4.23 -15.55 -11.54
C ASP A 102 3.02 -15.53 -10.60
N GLY A 103 2.88 -14.46 -9.79
CA GLY A 103 1.71 -14.22 -8.94
C GLY A 103 1.74 -14.91 -7.59
N LYS A 104 2.85 -15.51 -7.18
CA LYS A 104 3.07 -16.03 -5.84
C LYS A 104 3.55 -14.94 -4.89
N TYR A 105 3.75 -15.27 -3.61
CA TYR A 105 4.18 -14.31 -2.59
C TYR A 105 5.39 -14.84 -1.83
N LEU A 106 6.44 -14.06 -1.75
CA LEU A 106 7.51 -14.25 -0.78
C LEU A 106 7.08 -13.58 0.53
N VAL A 107 7.20 -14.28 1.63
CA VAL A 107 6.82 -13.80 2.96
C VAL A 107 7.98 -14.04 3.92
N ALA A 108 8.37 -13.00 4.64
CA ALA A 108 9.39 -13.07 5.69
C ALA A 108 8.80 -12.67 7.05
N GLY A 109 9.36 -13.21 8.15
CA GLY A 109 8.89 -12.90 9.49
C GLY A 109 9.52 -13.75 10.58
N HIS A 110 8.89 -13.69 11.75
CA HIS A 110 9.32 -14.42 12.98
C HIS A 110 8.66 -15.78 13.15
N PHE A 111 7.98 -16.27 12.16
CA PHE A 111 7.26 -17.54 12.21
C PHE A 111 8.20 -18.73 12.04
N THR A 112 7.76 -19.88 12.52
CA THR A 112 8.42 -21.19 12.38
C THR A 112 7.53 -22.22 11.71
N THR A 113 6.22 -21.95 11.61
CA THR A 113 5.28 -22.83 10.90
C THR A 113 4.32 -22.01 10.01
N TYR A 114 3.83 -22.64 8.94
CA TYR A 114 2.72 -22.18 8.12
C TYR A 114 1.68 -23.29 7.97
N ASN A 115 0.44 -23.02 8.38
CA ASN A 115 -0.62 -24.04 8.46
C ASN A 115 -0.15 -25.33 9.14
N GLU A 116 0.53 -25.18 10.30
CA GLU A 116 1.08 -26.27 11.14
C GLU A 116 2.26 -27.04 10.50
N LYS A 117 2.71 -26.68 9.30
CA LYS A 117 3.90 -27.23 8.65
C LYS A 117 5.13 -26.40 8.99
N ALA A 118 6.21 -27.06 9.42
CA ALA A 118 7.47 -26.39 9.74
C ALA A 118 8.09 -25.72 8.52
N VAL A 119 8.54 -24.47 8.68
CA VAL A 119 9.16 -23.64 7.65
C VAL A 119 10.26 -22.77 8.26
N GLY A 120 11.10 -22.16 7.41
CA GLY A 120 12.04 -21.10 7.82
C GLY A 120 11.37 -19.73 7.90
N SER A 121 12.14 -18.71 8.29
CA SER A 121 11.68 -17.32 8.42
C SER A 121 11.42 -16.62 7.07
N LEU A 122 11.67 -17.28 5.95
CA LEU A 122 11.38 -16.85 4.59
C LEU A 122 10.74 -18.01 3.83
N VAL A 123 9.56 -17.78 3.28
CA VAL A 123 8.80 -18.79 2.54
C VAL A 123 8.22 -18.23 1.26
N ARG A 124 7.82 -19.12 0.35
CA ARG A 124 7.00 -18.75 -0.81
C ARG A 124 5.61 -19.37 -0.69
N ILE A 125 4.60 -18.53 -0.88
CA ILE A 125 3.18 -18.89 -0.82
C ILE A 125 2.61 -18.80 -2.23
N ASN A 126 1.85 -19.79 -2.67
CA ASN A 126 1.15 -19.80 -3.96
C ASN A 126 0.05 -18.73 -4.02
N ALA A 127 -0.41 -18.39 -5.22
CA ALA A 127 -1.47 -17.41 -5.45
C ALA A 127 -2.80 -17.72 -4.74
N ASP A 128 -3.06 -18.98 -4.40
CA ASP A 128 -4.22 -19.44 -3.64
C ASP A 128 -4.01 -19.44 -2.11
N GLY A 129 -2.81 -19.08 -1.65
CA GLY A 129 -2.45 -19.05 -0.23
C GLY A 129 -1.90 -20.39 0.32
N THR A 130 -1.70 -21.42 -0.50
CA THR A 130 -1.01 -22.63 -0.08
C THR A 130 0.51 -22.46 -0.05
N LEU A 131 1.22 -23.25 0.75
CA LEU A 131 2.69 -23.24 0.76
C LEU A 131 3.23 -23.74 -0.58
N ASP A 132 4.16 -23.01 -1.18
CA ASP A 132 4.88 -23.48 -2.37
C ASP A 132 6.04 -24.40 -1.96
N GLU A 133 5.84 -25.70 -2.10
CA GLU A 133 6.84 -26.71 -1.74
C GLU A 133 8.02 -26.80 -2.73
N THR A 134 7.94 -26.12 -3.87
CA THR A 134 9.05 -26.05 -4.84
C THR A 134 10.10 -24.99 -4.48
N PHE A 135 9.78 -24.13 -3.51
CA PHE A 135 10.70 -23.13 -2.99
C PHE A 135 11.53 -23.69 -1.84
N LYS A 136 12.75 -23.21 -1.69
CA LYS A 136 13.61 -23.55 -0.57
C LYS A 136 13.12 -22.87 0.72
N ASN A 137 12.13 -23.50 1.38
CA ASN A 137 11.47 -22.94 2.58
C ASN A 137 12.24 -23.19 3.90
N ASP A 138 13.47 -23.69 3.85
CA ASP A 138 14.33 -24.03 5.00
C ASP A 138 15.58 -23.13 5.11
N ILE A 139 15.54 -21.94 4.52
CA ILE A 139 16.64 -20.97 4.55
C ILE A 139 16.89 -20.54 5.99
N LYS A 140 18.14 -20.66 6.44
CA LYS A 140 18.58 -20.25 7.78
C LYS A 140 19.24 -18.88 7.73
N PHE A 141 18.64 -17.93 8.41
CA PHE A 141 19.26 -16.66 8.72
C PHE A 141 19.86 -16.74 10.12
N GLU A 142 21.02 -16.14 10.35
CA GLU A 142 21.77 -16.29 11.57
C GLU A 142 22.43 -14.99 11.99
N ILE A 143 22.60 -14.81 13.30
CA ILE A 143 23.44 -13.79 13.91
C ILE A 143 24.53 -14.51 14.68
N VAL A 144 25.77 -14.36 14.24
CA VAL A 144 26.94 -15.00 14.87
C VAL A 144 27.87 -13.92 15.41
N ASN A 145 28.52 -14.21 16.55
CA ASN A 145 29.47 -13.31 17.23
C ASN A 145 28.84 -12.06 17.83
N HIS A 146 27.55 -12.07 18.17
CA HIS A 146 26.86 -10.98 18.83
C HIS A 146 26.29 -11.38 20.19
N LYS A 147 26.83 -10.80 21.27
CA LYS A 147 26.40 -11.11 22.63
C LYS A 147 25.03 -10.53 23.00
N ASN A 148 24.63 -9.44 22.34
CA ASN A 148 23.46 -8.65 22.71
C ASN A 148 22.28 -8.77 21.74
N ILE A 149 22.44 -9.41 20.56
CA ILE A 149 21.38 -9.61 19.58
C ILE A 149 21.01 -11.07 19.59
N LYS A 150 19.78 -11.36 19.96
CA LYS A 150 19.28 -12.74 20.11
C LYS A 150 18.28 -13.14 19.05
N GLU A 151 17.71 -12.17 18.36
CA GLU A 151 16.61 -12.41 17.43
C GLU A 151 16.97 -11.90 16.03
N ILE A 152 16.63 -12.71 15.04
CA ILE A 152 16.73 -12.40 13.63
C ILE A 152 15.48 -11.62 13.26
N GLU A 153 15.65 -10.53 12.55
CA GLU A 153 14.55 -9.76 11.99
C GLU A 153 14.73 -9.63 10.49
N LEU A 154 13.77 -10.09 9.70
CA LEU A 154 13.70 -9.88 8.26
C LEU A 154 12.67 -8.78 8.01
N GLN A 155 13.11 -7.61 7.56
CA GLN A 155 12.23 -6.43 7.47
C GLN A 155 11.76 -6.12 6.06
N GLN A 156 12.57 -6.44 5.05
CA GLN A 156 12.31 -6.00 3.69
C GLN A 156 12.57 -7.11 2.68
N ILE A 157 11.68 -7.23 1.69
CA ILE A 157 11.86 -8.06 0.49
C ILE A 157 11.72 -7.14 -0.72
N VAL A 158 12.72 -7.15 -1.62
CA VAL A 158 12.69 -6.36 -2.86
C VAL A 158 12.86 -7.27 -4.07
N MET A 159 11.84 -7.33 -4.91
CA MET A 159 11.83 -8.15 -6.13
C MET A 159 12.65 -7.52 -7.25
N LEU A 160 13.31 -8.35 -8.04
CA LEU A 160 14.00 -7.99 -9.26
C LEU A 160 13.22 -8.48 -10.51
N PRO A 161 13.34 -7.80 -11.66
CA PRO A 161 12.61 -8.19 -12.88
C PRO A 161 12.93 -9.61 -13.39
N ASN A 162 14.14 -10.12 -13.09
CA ASN A 162 14.59 -11.46 -13.46
C ASN A 162 14.12 -12.57 -12.50
N GLY A 163 13.27 -12.24 -11.52
CA GLY A 163 12.75 -13.16 -10.51
C GLY A 163 13.66 -13.35 -9.29
N GLN A 164 14.89 -12.84 -9.31
CA GLN A 164 15.72 -12.74 -8.10
C GLN A 164 15.09 -11.74 -7.12
N PHE A 165 15.55 -11.77 -5.86
CA PHE A 165 15.08 -10.85 -4.84
C PHE A 165 16.12 -10.61 -3.76
N TYR A 166 16.03 -9.46 -3.10
CA TYR A 166 16.79 -9.16 -1.90
C TYR A 166 15.95 -9.40 -0.65
N VAL A 167 16.59 -9.86 0.40
CA VAL A 167 16.08 -9.86 1.77
C VAL A 167 17.02 -9.04 2.63
N ALA A 168 16.48 -8.08 3.38
CA ALA A 168 17.26 -7.24 4.27
C ALA A 168 16.65 -7.21 5.68
N GLY A 169 17.50 -7.00 6.69
CA GLY A 169 17.08 -6.99 8.08
C GLY A 169 18.25 -7.13 9.05
N CYS A 170 17.98 -7.67 10.23
CA CYS A 170 18.96 -7.95 11.27
C CYS A 170 19.47 -9.40 11.18
N PHE A 171 20.50 -9.63 10.40
CA PHE A 171 21.24 -10.91 10.30
C PHE A 171 22.65 -10.65 9.78
N ASN A 172 23.58 -11.59 10.00
CA ASN A 172 24.93 -11.49 9.43
C ASN A 172 25.38 -12.72 8.66
N ARG A 173 24.56 -13.80 8.66
CA ARG A 173 24.80 -14.99 7.85
C ARG A 173 23.51 -15.55 7.26
N VAL A 174 23.66 -16.23 6.13
CA VAL A 174 22.63 -17.05 5.50
C VAL A 174 23.22 -18.42 5.20
N ASN A 175 22.64 -19.48 5.77
CA ASN A 175 23.15 -20.86 5.66
C ASN A 175 24.64 -20.97 6.00
N GLY A 176 25.07 -20.34 7.11
CA GLY A 176 26.46 -20.30 7.59
C GLY A 176 27.41 -19.37 6.85
N LYS A 177 27.03 -18.78 5.69
CA LYS A 177 27.85 -17.88 4.90
C LYS A 177 27.60 -16.43 5.25
N LEU A 178 28.66 -15.60 5.23
CA LEU A 178 28.59 -14.18 5.53
C LEU A 178 27.58 -13.44 4.61
N ALA A 179 26.66 -12.70 5.22
CA ALA A 179 25.64 -11.91 4.54
C ALA A 179 25.16 -10.78 5.47
N PRO A 180 25.96 -9.75 5.69
CA PRO A 180 25.65 -8.73 6.67
C PRO A 180 24.50 -7.85 6.20
N LEU A 181 23.38 -7.91 6.93
CA LEU A 181 22.17 -7.11 6.80
C LEU A 181 21.37 -7.28 5.50
N ILE A 182 21.95 -7.86 4.45
CA ILE A 182 21.28 -8.06 3.15
C ILE A 182 21.84 -9.28 2.43
N ALA A 183 20.97 -10.00 1.73
CA ALA A 183 21.34 -11.09 0.83
C ALA A 183 20.47 -11.05 -0.43
N ARG A 184 21.03 -11.49 -1.58
CA ARG A 184 20.28 -11.72 -2.81
C ARG A 184 20.04 -13.21 -3.00
N PHE A 185 18.84 -13.53 -3.48
CA PHE A 185 18.39 -14.90 -3.72
C PHE A 185 17.92 -15.07 -5.16
N ASN A 186 18.06 -16.26 -5.67
CA ASN A 186 17.45 -16.72 -6.90
C ASN A 186 15.95 -17.00 -6.69
N ALA A 187 15.18 -17.08 -7.77
CA ALA A 187 13.75 -17.30 -7.73
C ALA A 187 13.33 -18.59 -6.99
N ASP A 188 14.19 -19.59 -6.90
CA ASP A 188 13.95 -20.86 -6.18
C ASP A 188 14.29 -20.80 -4.70
N GLY A 189 14.81 -19.67 -4.20
CA GLY A 189 15.24 -19.48 -2.82
C GLY A 189 16.68 -19.88 -2.53
N THR A 190 17.45 -20.31 -3.54
CA THR A 190 18.90 -20.47 -3.38
C THR A 190 19.59 -19.11 -3.29
N ARG A 191 20.63 -19.00 -2.45
CA ARG A 191 21.39 -17.75 -2.35
C ARG A 191 22.17 -17.49 -3.62
N ASP A 192 22.14 -16.25 -4.08
CA ASP A 192 23.02 -15.77 -5.15
C ASP A 192 24.38 -15.38 -4.59
N GLU A 193 25.38 -16.25 -4.80
CA GLU A 193 26.73 -16.09 -4.29
C GLU A 193 27.54 -15.01 -5.03
N SER A 194 27.04 -14.49 -6.15
CA SER A 194 27.69 -13.39 -6.88
C SER A 194 27.43 -12.02 -6.25
N PHE A 195 26.41 -11.93 -5.37
CA PHE A 195 26.13 -10.72 -4.61
C PHE A 195 26.88 -10.76 -3.28
N LEU A 196 27.95 -9.98 -3.18
CA LEU A 196 28.83 -9.94 -2.02
C LEU A 196 28.86 -8.52 -1.41
N PRO A 197 27.97 -8.25 -0.43
CA PRO A 197 27.85 -6.90 0.17
C PRO A 197 29.14 -6.46 0.88
N THR A 198 29.88 -7.39 1.45
CA THR A 198 31.22 -7.18 2.03
C THR A 198 31.88 -8.52 2.35
N ASP A 199 33.19 -8.58 2.31
CA ASP A 199 34.02 -9.72 2.76
C ASP A 199 34.37 -9.63 4.26
N LYS A 200 33.93 -8.57 4.95
CA LYS A 200 34.24 -8.30 6.35
C LYS A 200 33.03 -8.52 7.24
N GLU A 201 33.28 -9.09 8.42
CA GLU A 201 32.29 -9.10 9.49
C GLU A 201 32.01 -7.65 9.92
N ILE A 202 30.74 -7.27 9.87
CA ILE A 202 30.31 -5.98 10.39
C ILE A 202 30.30 -6.07 11.92
N HIS A 203 30.99 -5.14 12.57
CA HIS A 203 30.84 -4.95 14.01
C HIS A 203 29.49 -4.29 14.28
N LEU A 204 28.45 -5.11 14.38
CA LEU A 204 27.12 -4.67 14.72
C LEU A 204 27.13 -4.18 16.18
N LYS A 205 27.12 -2.86 16.41
CA LYS A 205 26.87 -2.30 17.75
C LYS A 205 25.36 -2.21 17.92
N SER A 206 24.79 -2.85 18.94
CA SER A 206 23.35 -2.79 19.30
C SER A 206 22.36 -2.99 18.15
N SER A 207 21.56 -4.02 18.18
CA SER A 207 20.42 -4.37 17.27
C SER A 207 20.43 -3.64 15.90
N PRO A 208 21.43 -3.88 15.03
CA PRO A 208 21.49 -3.22 13.74
C PRO A 208 20.42 -3.80 12.83
N ASN A 209 19.58 -2.97 12.28
CA ASN A 209 18.53 -3.39 11.38
C ASN A 209 18.51 -2.55 10.11
N VAL A 210 18.15 -3.15 8.99
CA VAL A 210 17.76 -2.42 7.78
C VAL A 210 16.24 -2.29 7.82
N ASP A 211 15.78 -1.08 8.14
CA ASP A 211 14.36 -0.77 8.25
C ASP A 211 13.77 -0.39 6.88
N ALA A 212 14.59 0.19 6.00
CA ALA A 212 14.16 0.65 4.68
C ALA A 212 15.17 0.30 3.60
N ILE A 213 14.67 -0.07 2.43
CA ILE A 213 15.46 -0.33 1.23
C ILE A 213 14.75 0.25 0.01
N TRP A 214 15.51 0.92 -0.84
CA TRP A 214 15.03 1.32 -2.15
C TRP A 214 16.03 0.90 -3.23
N LYS A 215 15.53 0.25 -4.30
CA LYS A 215 16.31 -0.15 -5.47
C LYS A 215 16.21 0.94 -6.53
N ALA A 216 17.31 1.55 -6.87
CA ALA A 216 17.40 2.52 -7.93
C ALA A 216 17.23 1.88 -9.32
N PRO A 217 16.87 2.65 -10.36
CA PRO A 217 16.72 2.14 -11.73
C PRO A 217 18.00 1.51 -12.31
N ASP A 218 19.19 1.98 -11.90
CA ASP A 218 20.50 1.44 -12.30
C ASP A 218 20.86 0.11 -11.58
N GLY A 219 20.00 -0.37 -10.70
CA GLY A 219 20.19 -1.61 -9.95
C GLY A 219 20.93 -1.45 -8.63
N SER A 220 21.43 -0.26 -8.31
CA SER A 220 22.02 0.06 -7.00
C SER A 220 20.94 0.11 -5.91
N LEU A 221 21.37 0.08 -4.64
CA LEU A 221 20.48 0.00 -3.49
C LEU A 221 20.83 1.07 -2.45
N TYR A 222 19.81 1.76 -1.97
CA TYR A 222 19.89 2.57 -0.76
C TYR A 222 19.36 1.75 0.41
N LEU A 223 20.14 1.59 1.46
CA LEU A 223 19.78 0.91 2.70
C LEU A 223 19.75 1.90 3.84
N GLY A 224 18.63 1.96 4.54
CA GLY A 224 18.42 2.80 5.71
C GLY A 224 18.09 1.97 6.95
N GLY A 225 18.51 2.44 8.14
CA GLY A 225 18.19 1.71 9.35
C GLY A 225 18.97 2.16 10.59
N SER A 226 19.05 1.25 11.57
CA SER A 226 19.74 1.47 12.85
C SER A 226 21.19 0.98 12.88
N PHE A 227 21.75 0.60 11.74
CA PHE A 227 23.08 0.03 11.64
C PHE A 227 24.22 1.06 11.66
N GLY A 228 25.44 0.60 11.97
CA GLY A 228 26.65 1.39 11.90
C GLY A 228 27.87 0.53 11.56
N GLY A 229 28.87 1.12 10.91
CA GLY A 229 30.14 0.45 10.59
C GLY A 229 30.02 -0.65 9.54
N TYR A 230 29.28 -0.42 8.47
CA TYR A 230 28.95 -1.42 7.43
C TYR A 230 30.18 -2.11 6.80
N ASP A 231 31.31 -1.42 6.69
CA ASP A 231 32.56 -1.97 6.13
C ASP A 231 33.67 -2.16 7.20
N GLY A 232 33.29 -2.25 8.48
CA GLY A 232 34.22 -2.27 9.61
C GLY A 232 34.69 -0.87 10.04
N GLY A 233 34.27 0.20 9.36
CA GLY A 233 34.49 1.59 9.72
C GLY A 233 33.27 2.22 10.40
N PHE A 234 33.44 3.18 11.30
CA PHE A 234 32.33 3.85 12.00
C PHE A 234 31.64 4.95 11.18
N LYS A 235 32.10 5.22 9.96
CA LYS A 235 31.59 6.32 9.15
C LYS A 235 30.34 5.96 8.36
N GLN A 236 30.23 4.71 7.89
CA GLN A 236 29.05 4.24 7.15
C GLN A 236 27.98 3.78 8.14
N LYS A 237 27.03 4.64 8.43
CA LYS A 237 25.96 4.36 9.37
C LYS A 237 24.63 4.93 8.87
N ARG A 238 23.54 4.25 9.22
CA ARG A 238 22.14 4.68 9.09
C ARG A 238 21.62 4.78 7.66
N LEU A 239 22.39 5.33 6.71
CA LEU A 239 22.09 5.35 5.28
C LEU A 239 23.34 5.01 4.50
N ILE A 240 23.29 4.01 3.64
CA ILE A 240 24.38 3.63 2.73
C ILE A 240 23.85 3.41 1.31
N HIS A 241 24.74 3.54 0.34
CA HIS A 241 24.51 3.20 -1.05
C HIS A 241 25.39 2.01 -1.44
N ILE A 242 24.78 1.00 -2.07
CA ILE A 242 25.43 -0.25 -2.49
C ILE A 242 25.26 -0.38 -3.99
N ASN A 243 26.33 -0.70 -4.70
CA ASN A 243 26.32 -1.03 -6.12
C ASN A 243 25.48 -2.29 -6.41
N ALA A 244 25.09 -2.48 -7.66
CA ALA A 244 24.27 -3.62 -8.08
C ALA A 244 24.94 -5.00 -7.85
N ASP A 245 26.26 -5.06 -7.73
CA ASP A 245 27.04 -6.26 -7.40
C ASP A 245 27.11 -6.53 -5.88
N GLY A 246 26.62 -5.60 -5.06
CA GLY A 246 26.64 -5.68 -3.59
C GLY A 246 27.80 -4.94 -2.95
N THR A 247 28.76 -4.42 -3.71
CA THR A 247 29.87 -3.65 -3.12
C THR A 247 29.41 -2.29 -2.62
N LEU A 248 30.01 -1.81 -1.52
CA LEU A 248 29.72 -0.48 -0.99
C LEU A 248 30.17 0.60 -1.98
N ASP A 249 29.27 1.52 -2.31
CA ASP A 249 29.66 2.73 -3.05
C ASP A 249 30.42 3.70 -2.14
N ARG A 250 31.73 3.73 -2.31
CA ARG A 250 32.61 4.60 -1.51
C ARG A 250 32.64 6.06 -1.98
N SER A 251 32.05 6.34 -3.14
CA SER A 251 31.88 7.71 -3.65
C SER A 251 30.63 8.39 -3.06
N PHE A 252 29.69 7.60 -2.51
CA PHE A 252 28.48 8.13 -1.89
C PHE A 252 28.81 8.94 -0.63
N HIS A 253 28.45 10.21 -0.65
CA HIS A 253 28.60 11.10 0.49
C HIS A 253 27.64 10.70 1.62
N GLN A 254 28.17 10.57 2.84
CA GLN A 254 27.36 10.20 4.01
C GLN A 254 26.70 11.42 4.63
N PRO A 255 25.37 11.53 4.66
CA PRO A 255 24.68 12.73 5.14
C PRO A 255 24.75 12.95 6.66
N GLN A 256 25.52 12.16 7.40
CA GLN A 256 25.77 12.24 8.85
C GLN A 256 24.50 12.47 9.71
N LEU A 257 23.47 11.66 9.47
CA LEU A 257 22.24 11.71 10.25
C LEU A 257 22.49 11.36 11.72
N ASP A 258 21.88 12.07 12.68
CA ASP A 258 22.00 11.80 14.13
C ASP A 258 21.00 10.72 14.62
N GLY A 259 19.93 10.44 13.89
CA GLY A 259 18.93 9.41 14.15
C GLY A 259 18.87 8.29 13.11
N PHE A 260 17.96 7.34 13.26
CA PHE A 260 17.79 6.17 12.39
C PHE A 260 16.94 6.50 11.17
N VAL A 261 17.18 5.80 10.09
CA VAL A 261 16.36 5.88 8.88
C VAL A 261 15.29 4.79 8.94
N LYS A 262 14.03 5.20 8.81
CA LYS A 262 12.85 4.33 8.86
C LYS A 262 12.13 4.19 7.51
N SER A 263 12.28 5.16 6.62
CA SER A 263 11.70 5.11 5.29
C SER A 263 12.63 5.68 4.23
N ILE A 264 12.62 5.08 3.05
CA ILE A 264 13.28 5.56 1.83
C ILE A 264 12.30 5.42 0.68
N SER A 265 12.12 6.48 -0.09
CA SER A 265 11.30 6.46 -1.29
C SER A 265 11.90 7.34 -2.40
N PRO A 266 11.60 7.11 -3.68
CA PRO A 266 12.08 7.95 -4.76
C PRO A 266 11.53 9.38 -4.62
N PHE A 267 12.36 10.37 -4.98
CA PHE A 267 12.01 11.77 -5.03
C PHE A 267 12.43 12.37 -6.39
N GLY A 268 11.55 12.24 -7.38
CA GLY A 268 11.90 12.48 -8.77
C GLY A 268 12.76 11.37 -9.35
N GLU A 269 13.60 11.69 -10.33
CA GLU A 269 14.37 10.69 -11.09
C GLU A 269 15.67 10.26 -10.38
N ASP A 270 16.37 11.21 -9.73
CA ASP A 270 17.75 11.02 -9.23
C ASP A 270 17.94 11.27 -7.74
N LYS A 271 16.85 11.42 -6.98
CA LYS A 271 16.90 11.72 -5.55
C LYS A 271 16.06 10.73 -4.75
N ILE A 272 16.35 10.66 -3.46
CA ILE A 272 15.56 9.90 -2.50
C ILE A 272 15.04 10.80 -1.38
N LEU A 273 13.80 10.55 -0.96
CA LEU A 273 13.21 11.08 0.26
C LEU A 273 13.49 10.09 1.39
N VAL A 274 14.09 10.56 2.43
CA VAL A 274 14.48 9.79 3.62
C VAL A 274 13.68 10.29 4.81
N GLY A 275 13.07 9.36 5.55
CA GLY A 275 12.35 9.64 6.79
C GLY A 275 12.89 8.81 7.95
N GLY A 276 12.79 9.34 9.18
CA GLY A 276 13.29 8.65 10.35
C GLY A 276 13.05 9.42 11.66
N ASP A 277 13.91 9.19 12.65
CA ASP A 277 13.91 9.86 13.95
C ASP A 277 15.10 10.84 14.12
N PHE A 278 15.75 11.19 13.02
CA PHE A 278 16.87 12.15 13.03
C PHE A 278 16.37 13.60 13.06
N LEU A 279 17.10 14.45 13.76
CA LEU A 279 16.80 15.87 13.89
C LEU A 279 17.81 16.74 13.17
N THR A 280 19.05 16.26 13.03
CA THR A 280 20.14 17.00 12.42
C THR A 280 20.91 16.17 11.40
N THR A 281 21.56 16.88 10.51
CA THR A 281 22.52 16.37 9.52
C THR A 281 23.81 17.19 9.60
N GLU A 282 24.78 16.91 8.77
CA GLU A 282 26.00 17.71 8.68
C GLU A 282 25.77 19.18 8.26
N SER A 283 24.65 19.46 7.54
CA SER A 283 24.29 20.81 7.07
C SER A 283 23.35 21.55 8.03
N GLY A 284 23.06 21.00 9.22
CA GLY A 284 22.20 21.59 10.23
C GLY A 284 20.88 20.86 10.41
N ASP A 285 19.88 21.55 10.92
CA ASP A 285 18.61 20.96 11.31
C ASP A 285 17.82 20.42 10.10
N ARG A 286 17.39 19.17 10.22
CA ARG A 286 16.54 18.45 9.25
C ARG A 286 15.58 17.56 10.02
N PHE A 287 14.43 18.10 10.33
CA PHE A 287 13.47 17.45 11.21
C PHE A 287 12.78 16.25 10.52
N LEU A 288 13.18 15.05 10.93
CA LEU A 288 12.56 13.75 10.63
C LEU A 288 12.55 13.36 9.14
N THR A 289 12.79 14.29 8.21
CA THR A 289 12.87 14.02 6.78
C THR A 289 13.91 14.88 6.07
N CYS A 290 14.57 14.31 5.08
CA CYS A 290 15.45 15.04 4.16
C CYS A 290 15.38 14.44 2.75
N VAL A 291 15.82 15.19 1.76
CA VAL A 291 16.02 14.71 0.39
C VAL A 291 17.51 14.60 0.13
N ILE A 292 17.93 13.46 -0.39
CA ILE A 292 19.33 13.12 -0.69
C ILE A 292 19.49 13.03 -2.21
N ASN A 293 20.48 13.71 -2.75
CA ASN A 293 20.89 13.60 -4.14
C ASN A 293 21.57 12.24 -4.42
N LYS A 294 21.71 11.87 -5.69
CA LYS A 294 22.33 10.60 -6.09
C LYS A 294 23.75 10.42 -5.57
N ASP A 295 24.50 11.49 -5.40
CA ASP A 295 25.87 11.47 -4.86
C ASP A 295 25.94 11.39 -3.32
N GLY A 296 24.78 11.42 -2.65
CA GLY A 296 24.66 11.38 -1.19
C GLY A 296 24.63 12.75 -0.51
N SER A 297 24.83 13.84 -1.24
CA SER A 297 24.69 15.19 -0.69
C SER A 297 23.22 15.53 -0.40
N LEU A 298 23.01 16.44 0.55
CA LEU A 298 21.68 16.93 0.88
C LEU A 298 21.12 17.83 -0.23
N ASP A 299 19.84 17.71 -0.53
CA ASP A 299 19.11 18.70 -1.31
C ASP A 299 18.65 19.85 -0.42
N GLU A 300 19.37 20.96 -0.46
CA GLU A 300 19.08 22.15 0.35
C GLU A 300 17.75 22.84 -0.02
N SER A 301 17.15 22.52 -1.17
CA SER A 301 15.84 23.05 -1.56
C SER A 301 14.70 22.44 -0.74
N TYR A 302 14.87 21.23 -0.19
CA TYR A 302 13.92 20.57 0.69
C TYR A 302 14.31 20.79 2.14
N ASN A 303 13.46 21.46 2.90
CA ASN A 303 13.75 21.78 4.30
C ASN A 303 12.45 21.86 5.13
N PRO A 304 12.03 20.76 5.76
CA PRO A 304 10.83 20.74 6.59
C PRO A 304 11.06 21.57 7.86
N ARG A 305 10.00 22.22 8.32
CA ARG A 305 10.03 23.03 9.56
C ARG A 305 9.75 22.18 10.78
N GLN A 306 10.45 22.44 11.87
CA GLN A 306 10.26 21.75 13.14
C GLN A 306 8.80 21.81 13.64
N ASN A 307 8.16 22.96 13.54
CA ASN A 307 6.80 23.17 14.04
C ASN A 307 5.72 22.32 13.36
N PHE A 308 5.99 21.68 12.19
CA PHE A 308 5.07 20.71 11.61
C PHE A 308 4.95 19.44 12.44
N PHE A 309 5.94 19.17 13.28
CA PHE A 309 6.01 17.95 14.08
C PHE A 309 5.80 18.19 15.57
N THR A 310 5.97 19.44 16.06
CA THR A 310 6.18 19.73 17.49
C THR A 310 5.30 20.83 18.05
N GLU A 311 4.03 20.98 17.63
CA GLU A 311 3.17 22.05 18.22
C GLU A 311 3.07 21.99 19.74
N ASN A 312 3.36 20.85 20.40
CA ASN A 312 3.34 20.69 21.87
C ASN A 312 4.27 19.58 22.40
N HIS A 313 5.29 19.10 21.67
CA HIS A 313 6.05 17.90 22.05
C HIS A 313 7.56 18.06 21.81
N GLU A 314 8.32 17.36 22.64
CA GLU A 314 9.78 17.24 22.44
C GLU A 314 10.04 16.45 21.16
N ALA A 315 10.73 17.05 20.21
CA ALA A 315 11.04 16.47 18.89
C ALA A 315 11.80 15.13 18.97
N GLU A 316 12.48 14.88 20.08
CA GLU A 316 13.38 13.74 20.29
C GLU A 316 12.66 12.37 20.32
N SER A 317 11.33 12.36 20.52
CA SER A 317 10.54 11.11 20.55
C SER A 317 9.77 10.82 19.26
N LEU A 318 9.79 11.74 18.29
CA LEU A 318 9.04 11.59 17.05
C LEU A 318 9.83 10.80 16.00
N ALA A 319 9.12 10.05 15.15
CA ALA A 319 9.67 9.37 14.00
C ALA A 319 8.72 9.39 12.79
N VAL A 320 9.29 9.51 11.59
CA VAL A 320 8.61 9.27 10.31
C VAL A 320 8.86 7.83 9.87
N PHE A 321 7.83 7.01 9.88
CA PHE A 321 7.88 5.60 9.47
C PHE A 321 7.55 5.37 8.01
N GLY A 322 6.86 6.30 7.37
CA GLY A 322 6.54 6.24 5.96
C GLY A 322 6.57 7.62 5.33
N SER A 323 7.21 7.72 4.17
CA SER A 323 7.28 8.95 3.38
C SER A 323 7.19 8.66 1.89
N LYS A 324 6.51 9.52 1.14
CA LYS A 324 6.34 9.35 -0.31
C LYS A 324 6.04 10.68 -1.00
N LEU A 325 6.71 10.93 -2.13
CA LEU A 325 6.31 11.99 -3.06
C LEU A 325 5.14 11.51 -3.92
N VAL A 326 4.06 12.30 -3.96
CA VAL A 326 2.85 12.07 -4.74
C VAL A 326 2.49 13.36 -5.48
N GLY A 327 2.72 13.39 -6.78
CA GLY A 327 2.63 14.63 -7.56
C GLY A 327 3.57 15.71 -7.01
N ASP A 328 3.03 16.83 -6.59
CA ASP A 328 3.76 17.94 -5.94
C ASP A 328 3.61 17.95 -4.41
N ASN A 329 3.17 16.83 -3.82
CA ASN A 329 2.96 16.70 -2.39
C ASN A 329 3.91 15.66 -1.79
N VAL A 330 4.44 15.93 -0.60
CA VAL A 330 5.18 14.98 0.22
C VAL A 330 4.26 14.47 1.33
N ILE A 331 3.91 13.19 1.26
CA ILE A 331 3.12 12.51 2.29
C ILE A 331 4.08 11.92 3.30
N ILE A 332 3.81 12.16 4.58
CA ILE A 332 4.54 11.60 5.71
C ILE A 332 3.58 11.08 6.78
N VAL A 333 3.93 9.93 7.34
CA VAL A 333 3.19 9.33 8.45
C VAL A 333 4.15 8.93 9.56
N GLY A 334 3.69 9.04 10.80
CA GLY A 334 4.53 8.73 11.94
C GLY A 334 3.86 9.00 13.26
N GLY A 335 4.67 9.32 14.26
CA GLY A 335 4.22 9.67 15.60
C GLY A 335 5.30 9.53 16.64
N ASP A 336 4.90 9.76 17.88
CA ASP A 336 5.75 9.66 19.06
C ASP A 336 5.92 8.19 19.47
N VAL A 337 7.16 7.74 19.55
CA VAL A 337 7.52 6.36 19.90
C VAL A 337 7.49 6.12 21.42
N VAL A 338 7.44 7.18 22.23
CA VAL A 338 7.45 7.12 23.70
C VAL A 338 6.07 7.41 24.28
N THR A 339 5.42 8.46 23.78
CA THR A 339 4.12 8.92 24.29
C THR A 339 3.01 8.61 23.28
N PRO A 340 2.21 7.57 23.50
CA PRO A 340 1.08 7.28 22.61
C PRO A 340 0.10 8.46 22.56
N GLY A 341 -0.20 8.94 21.36
CA GLY A 341 -1.17 10.03 21.16
C GLY A 341 -0.71 11.11 20.17
N ASN A 342 0.59 11.19 19.88
CA ASN A 342 1.15 12.16 18.96
C ASN A 342 1.41 11.51 17.60
N ALA A 343 0.35 11.10 16.93
CA ALA A 343 0.42 10.56 15.60
C ALA A 343 0.20 11.66 14.56
N PHE A 344 0.79 11.49 13.40
CA PHE A 344 0.54 12.39 12.28
C PHE A 344 0.43 11.66 10.95
N PHE A 345 -0.43 12.23 10.12
CA PHE A 345 -0.52 11.99 8.69
C PHE A 345 -0.51 13.38 8.02
N HIS A 346 0.68 13.86 7.67
CA HIS A 346 0.86 15.18 7.12
C HIS A 346 1.11 15.12 5.61
N VAL A 347 0.67 16.18 4.93
CA VAL A 347 0.96 16.44 3.53
C VAL A 347 1.63 17.77 3.43
N LEU A 348 2.88 17.76 2.98
CA LEU A 348 3.71 18.95 2.81
C LEU A 348 3.80 19.32 1.32
N THR A 349 4.14 20.56 1.05
CA THR A 349 4.60 20.98 -0.27
C THR A 349 5.86 20.23 -0.67
N LYS A 350 6.15 20.13 -1.97
CA LYS A 350 7.29 19.39 -2.51
C LYS A 350 8.65 19.83 -1.96
N ASP A 351 8.78 21.10 -1.58
CA ASP A 351 9.97 21.64 -0.93
C ASP A 351 10.01 21.43 0.60
N GLY A 352 8.98 20.82 1.16
CA GLY A 352 8.84 20.52 2.58
C GLY A 352 8.56 21.70 3.49
N LYS A 353 8.41 22.92 2.95
CA LYS A 353 8.38 24.17 3.76
C LYS A 353 7.05 24.51 4.37
N ASP A 354 5.96 24.06 3.76
CA ASP A 354 4.60 24.36 4.18
C ASP A 354 3.70 23.13 4.07
N PHE A 355 2.56 23.16 4.78
CA PHE A 355 1.50 22.20 4.52
C PHE A 355 0.92 22.39 3.12
N SER A 356 0.60 21.28 2.45
CA SER A 356 -0.02 21.33 1.12
C SER A 356 -1.37 22.04 1.18
N SER A 357 -1.59 22.96 0.26
CA SER A 357 -2.90 23.59 0.07
C SER A 357 -3.85 22.77 -0.82
N THR A 358 -3.31 21.82 -1.59
CA THR A 358 -4.05 21.03 -2.59
C THR A 358 -4.55 19.69 -2.05
N LEU A 359 -3.89 19.14 -1.03
CA LEU A 359 -4.27 17.90 -0.40
C LEU A 359 -4.20 18.05 1.12
N LYS A 360 -5.34 17.98 1.79
CA LYS A 360 -5.45 18.03 3.25
C LYS A 360 -6.12 16.77 3.74
N ILE A 361 -5.51 16.07 4.69
CA ILE A 361 -6.08 14.87 5.28
C ILE A 361 -7.16 15.26 6.29
N GLU A 362 -8.37 14.76 6.07
CA GLU A 362 -9.50 14.96 6.98
C GLU A 362 -9.44 13.95 8.14
N GLY A 363 -9.00 14.43 9.28
CA GLY A 363 -8.86 13.62 10.48
C GLY A 363 -7.48 12.98 10.63
N GLN A 364 -6.95 13.08 11.85
CA GLN A 364 -5.65 12.51 12.20
C GLN A 364 -5.82 11.17 12.92
N PRO A 365 -4.87 10.23 12.76
CA PRO A 365 -4.80 9.03 13.57
C PRO A 365 -4.61 9.39 15.05
N ASN A 366 -5.28 8.67 15.96
CA ASN A 366 -5.16 8.97 17.40
C ASN A 366 -3.94 8.32 18.07
N LYS A 367 -3.17 7.52 17.34
CA LYS A 367 -1.90 6.92 17.78
C LYS A 367 -1.00 6.67 16.58
N ILE A 368 0.27 6.36 16.84
CA ILE A 368 1.35 6.18 15.88
C ILE A 368 0.96 5.38 14.63
N VAL A 369 1.36 5.90 13.47
CA VAL A 369 1.27 5.23 12.18
C VAL A 369 2.65 4.70 11.82
N SER A 370 2.78 3.39 11.72
CA SER A 370 4.06 2.70 11.49
C SER A 370 4.23 2.15 10.06
N PHE A 371 3.21 2.29 9.22
CA PHE A 371 3.21 1.78 7.85
C PHE A 371 2.44 2.72 6.92
N LEU A 372 3.01 2.93 5.73
CA LEU A 372 2.39 3.66 4.62
C LEU A 372 2.60 2.89 3.32
N LYS A 373 1.52 2.63 2.61
CA LYS A 373 1.56 2.16 1.22
C LYS A 373 0.66 3.04 0.36
N ILE A 374 1.19 3.53 -0.75
CA ILE A 374 0.41 4.28 -1.74
C ILE A 374 0.29 3.39 -2.97
N ASP A 375 -0.90 3.31 -3.54
CA ASP A 375 -1.14 2.54 -4.77
C ASP A 375 -0.46 3.20 -5.98
N ASP A 376 -0.14 2.38 -6.99
CA ASP A 376 0.60 2.84 -8.19
C ASP A 376 -0.16 3.92 -8.99
N SER A 377 -1.47 4.00 -8.80
CA SER A 377 -2.31 5.03 -9.42
C SER A 377 -2.38 6.32 -8.59
N GLU A 378 -1.74 6.36 -7.41
CA GLU A 378 -1.78 7.47 -6.46
C GLU A 378 -3.20 7.87 -6.05
N LYS A 379 -4.11 6.90 -6.01
CA LYS A 379 -5.51 7.08 -5.69
C LYS A 379 -5.76 6.98 -4.19
N TYR A 380 -5.06 6.07 -3.53
CA TYR A 380 -5.22 5.79 -2.12
C TYR A 380 -3.88 5.68 -1.38
N ALA A 381 -3.88 6.18 -0.15
CA ALA A 381 -2.93 5.82 0.88
C ALA A 381 -3.54 4.76 1.82
N TYR A 382 -2.82 3.69 2.05
CA TYR A 382 -3.11 2.68 3.06
C TYR A 382 -2.16 2.92 4.23
N ILE A 383 -2.71 3.08 5.41
CA ILE A 383 -1.95 3.30 6.64
C ILE A 383 -2.25 2.22 7.67
N SER A 384 -1.23 1.83 8.42
CA SER A 384 -1.38 0.94 9.55
C SER A 384 -0.53 1.39 10.73
N GLY A 385 -0.94 1.01 11.94
CA GLY A 385 -0.27 1.40 13.18
C GLY A 385 -1.11 1.09 14.41
N PHE A 386 -0.72 1.64 15.54
CA PHE A 386 -1.38 1.37 16.82
C PHE A 386 -2.64 2.21 17.06
N PHE A 387 -3.11 2.95 16.07
CA PHE A 387 -4.30 3.76 16.18
C PHE A 387 -5.58 2.89 16.25
N THR A 388 -6.61 3.45 16.88
CA THR A 388 -7.95 2.87 16.92
C THR A 388 -8.98 3.73 16.20
N LYS A 389 -8.59 4.96 15.85
CA LYS A 389 -9.41 5.93 15.14
C LYS A 389 -8.57 6.75 14.16
N VAL A 390 -9.20 7.20 13.09
CA VAL A 390 -8.71 8.25 12.19
C VAL A 390 -9.82 9.29 12.09
N GLY A 391 -9.59 10.49 12.62
CA GLY A 391 -10.66 11.47 12.83
C GLY A 391 -11.81 10.88 13.67
N ASP A 392 -13.03 10.98 13.17
CA ASP A 392 -14.23 10.46 13.82
C ASP A 392 -14.49 8.96 13.55
N TYR A 393 -13.74 8.34 12.64
CA TYR A 393 -13.95 6.95 12.25
C TYR A 393 -13.22 5.99 13.19
N VAL A 394 -13.94 4.98 13.69
CA VAL A 394 -13.36 3.85 14.44
C VAL A 394 -12.81 2.84 13.45
N LEU A 395 -11.49 2.84 13.29
CA LEU A 395 -10.75 2.02 12.33
C LEU A 395 -9.48 1.51 13.02
N PRO A 396 -9.57 0.40 13.78
CA PRO A 396 -8.42 -0.10 14.52
C PRO A 396 -7.36 -0.65 13.58
N TYR A 397 -6.11 -0.25 13.81
CA TYR A 397 -4.88 -0.71 13.17
C TYR A 397 -4.74 -0.46 11.68
N PHE A 398 -5.82 -0.18 10.94
CA PHE A 398 -5.74 -0.05 9.49
C PHE A 398 -6.77 0.93 8.93
N ALA A 399 -6.37 1.76 7.98
CA ALA A 399 -7.26 2.67 7.27
C ALA A 399 -6.80 2.91 5.82
N ARG A 400 -7.76 3.28 4.96
CA ARG A 400 -7.53 3.76 3.61
C ARG A 400 -7.99 5.21 3.50
N VAL A 401 -7.16 6.06 2.88
CA VAL A 401 -7.43 7.49 2.69
C VAL A 401 -7.31 7.83 1.21
N ALA A 402 -8.26 8.57 0.67
CA ALA A 402 -8.22 9.04 -0.71
C ALA A 402 -7.16 10.15 -0.88
N LEU A 403 -6.31 10.05 -1.89
CA LEU A 403 -5.32 11.08 -2.22
C LEU A 403 -5.78 12.03 -3.33
N ARG A 404 -6.86 11.70 -4.00
CA ARG A 404 -7.55 12.52 -5.01
C ARG A 404 -9.04 12.24 -4.96
N ASP A 405 -9.83 13.08 -5.60
CA ASP A 405 -11.26 12.87 -5.73
C ASP A 405 -11.54 11.52 -6.40
N ILE A 406 -12.22 10.66 -5.68
CA ILE A 406 -12.69 9.38 -6.18
C ILE A 406 -14.13 9.59 -6.62
N VAL A 407 -14.31 9.77 -7.90
CA VAL A 407 -15.64 9.61 -8.48
C VAL A 407 -15.89 8.11 -8.52
N PRO A 408 -16.98 7.60 -7.93
CA PRO A 408 -17.33 6.20 -8.13
C PRO A 408 -17.33 5.95 -9.64
N ASP A 409 -16.51 5.01 -10.10
CA ASP A 409 -16.59 4.57 -11.49
C ASP A 409 -18.06 4.23 -11.71
N GLY A 410 -18.71 4.99 -12.60
CA GLY A 410 -20.15 4.87 -12.80
C GLY A 410 -20.45 3.40 -12.97
N ILE A 411 -21.30 2.88 -12.14
CA ILE A 411 -21.60 1.46 -11.86
C ILE A 411 -21.02 0.59 -12.98
N ASN A 412 -19.80 0.06 -12.80
CA ASN A 412 -19.39 -1.11 -13.54
C ASN A 412 -20.38 -2.18 -13.10
N ALA A 413 -21.41 -2.35 -13.88
CA ALA A 413 -22.43 -3.36 -13.65
C ALA A 413 -21.71 -4.70 -13.66
N THR A 414 -21.14 -5.06 -12.50
CA THR A 414 -20.54 -6.35 -12.27
C THR A 414 -21.65 -7.38 -12.39
N ASN A 415 -21.63 -8.09 -13.53
CA ASN A 415 -22.27 -9.39 -13.72
C ASN A 415 -23.58 -9.65 -12.94
N ILE A 416 -24.59 -8.84 -13.17
CA ILE A 416 -25.94 -9.38 -13.26
C ILE A 416 -25.91 -10.11 -14.60
N ASN A 417 -26.30 -11.38 -14.65
CA ASN A 417 -26.48 -12.14 -15.89
C ASN A 417 -27.33 -11.29 -16.85
N LYS A 418 -26.65 -10.50 -17.72
CA LYS A 418 -27.31 -9.52 -18.57
C LYS A 418 -27.87 -10.24 -19.76
N VAL A 419 -29.14 -10.53 -19.67
CA VAL A 419 -30.00 -10.62 -20.85
C VAL A 419 -30.60 -9.24 -21.10
N GLY A 420 -29.81 -8.32 -21.71
CA GLY A 420 -30.29 -6.97 -22.00
C GLY A 420 -29.20 -6.02 -22.58
N PRO A 421 -29.61 -4.87 -23.12
CA PRO A 421 -28.70 -3.91 -23.71
C PRO A 421 -27.74 -3.30 -22.68
N SER A 422 -26.53 -2.93 -23.15
CA SER A 422 -25.52 -2.21 -22.37
C SER A 422 -25.27 -0.84 -22.95
N VAL A 423 -24.98 0.15 -22.07
CA VAL A 423 -24.69 1.54 -22.44
C VAL A 423 -23.23 1.87 -22.12
N ARG A 424 -22.54 2.51 -23.05
CA ARG A 424 -21.21 3.12 -22.83
C ARG A 424 -21.28 4.61 -23.11
N TYR A 425 -20.67 5.41 -22.25
CA TYR A 425 -20.51 6.84 -22.47
C TYR A 425 -19.03 7.20 -22.37
N ASN A 426 -18.51 7.84 -23.42
CA ASN A 426 -17.12 8.29 -23.46
C ASN A 426 -17.02 9.54 -24.33
N ASN A 427 -16.33 10.58 -23.84
CA ASN A 427 -16.02 11.82 -24.55
C ASN A 427 -17.25 12.48 -25.23
N GLY A 428 -18.39 12.55 -24.54
CA GLY A 428 -19.60 13.12 -25.09
C GLY A 428 -20.37 12.24 -26.08
N MET A 429 -19.93 11.00 -26.25
CA MET A 429 -20.58 10.01 -27.14
C MET A 429 -21.19 8.89 -26.31
N LEU A 430 -22.45 8.57 -26.55
CA LEU A 430 -23.18 7.46 -25.94
C LEU A 430 -23.41 6.36 -26.98
N THR A 431 -23.10 5.11 -26.62
CA THR A 431 -23.29 3.94 -27.47
C THR A 431 -24.13 2.92 -26.73
N VAL A 432 -25.13 2.35 -27.37
CA VAL A 432 -25.96 1.27 -26.85
C VAL A 432 -25.66 -0.02 -27.62
N ASN A 433 -25.35 -1.09 -26.90
CA ASN A 433 -25.07 -2.42 -27.49
C ASN A 433 -26.11 -3.46 -26.99
N GLY A 434 -26.39 -4.47 -27.79
CA GLY A 434 -27.28 -5.57 -27.42
C GLY A 434 -28.77 -5.23 -27.59
N ILE A 435 -29.11 -4.28 -28.47
CA ILE A 435 -30.47 -4.03 -28.93
C ILE A 435 -30.68 -4.62 -30.33
N GLU A 436 -31.85 -5.15 -30.58
CA GLU A 436 -32.29 -5.58 -31.92
C GLU A 436 -33.06 -4.42 -32.58
N GLY A 437 -32.53 -3.91 -33.69
CA GLY A 437 -33.13 -2.77 -34.40
C GLY A 437 -32.96 -1.44 -33.68
N ASN A 438 -33.96 -0.58 -33.79
CA ASN A 438 -33.97 0.73 -33.14
C ASN A 438 -34.67 0.66 -31.78
N ALA A 439 -34.19 1.46 -30.84
CA ALA A 439 -34.77 1.62 -29.52
C ALA A 439 -34.91 3.09 -29.17
N GLU A 440 -35.84 3.42 -28.30
CA GLU A 440 -35.98 4.74 -27.69
C GLU A 440 -35.11 4.83 -26.46
N LEU A 441 -34.21 5.81 -26.40
CA LEU A 441 -33.32 6.14 -25.28
C LEU A 441 -33.86 7.37 -24.58
N SER A 442 -34.06 7.25 -23.27
CA SER A 442 -34.39 8.38 -22.39
C SER A 442 -33.31 8.55 -21.35
N VAL A 443 -32.81 9.77 -21.16
CA VAL A 443 -31.82 10.12 -20.11
C VAL A 443 -32.46 11.11 -19.14
N TYR A 444 -32.37 10.80 -17.85
CA TYR A 444 -32.92 11.61 -16.77
C TYR A 444 -31.83 12.03 -15.79
N SER A 445 -32.01 13.15 -15.16
CA SER A 445 -31.26 13.51 -13.95
C SER A 445 -31.66 12.59 -12.79
N THR A 446 -30.85 12.53 -11.73
CA THR A 446 -31.18 11.83 -10.49
C THR A 446 -32.45 12.32 -9.79
N LYS A 447 -32.93 13.53 -10.17
CA LYS A 447 -34.20 14.11 -9.69
C LYS A 447 -35.39 13.70 -10.56
N GLY A 448 -35.21 12.84 -11.57
CA GLY A 448 -36.27 12.40 -12.48
C GLY A 448 -36.59 13.38 -13.62
N THR A 449 -35.83 14.48 -13.77
CA THR A 449 -36.04 15.44 -14.88
C THR A 449 -35.48 14.84 -16.15
N ALA A 450 -36.28 14.74 -17.20
CA ALA A 450 -35.86 14.29 -18.52
C ALA A 450 -34.85 15.30 -19.12
N ILE A 451 -33.70 14.78 -19.55
CA ILE A 451 -32.62 15.56 -20.17
C ILE A 451 -32.66 15.40 -21.67
N THR A 452 -32.86 14.19 -22.13
CA THR A 452 -32.98 13.92 -23.57
C THR A 452 -33.84 12.69 -23.82
N LEU A 453 -34.45 12.67 -25.01
CA LEU A 453 -35.18 11.54 -25.58
C LEU A 453 -34.72 11.42 -27.04
N CYS A 454 -34.21 10.26 -27.44
CA CYS A 454 -33.74 10.06 -28.82
C CYS A 454 -33.84 8.58 -29.23
N ASN A 455 -33.83 8.34 -30.53
CA ASN A 455 -33.74 6.99 -31.07
C ASN A 455 -32.26 6.57 -31.18
N VAL A 456 -31.97 5.35 -30.82
CA VAL A 456 -30.64 4.74 -30.88
C VAL A 456 -30.69 3.44 -31.67
N SER A 457 -29.61 3.12 -32.36
CA SER A 457 -29.42 1.84 -33.05
C SER A 457 -28.25 1.10 -32.42
N ASN A 458 -28.24 -0.22 -32.54
CA ASN A 458 -27.20 -1.05 -31.95
C ASN A 458 -25.77 -0.63 -32.40
N ALA A 459 -24.87 -0.43 -31.42
CA ALA A 459 -23.47 -0.10 -31.59
C ALA A 459 -23.19 1.23 -32.33
N LEU A 460 -24.22 2.04 -32.67
CA LEU A 460 -24.00 3.36 -33.28
C LEU A 460 -23.87 4.43 -32.18
N PRO A 461 -22.75 5.18 -32.15
CA PRO A 461 -22.59 6.22 -31.15
C PRO A 461 -23.44 7.45 -31.52
N ILE A 462 -24.07 8.04 -30.51
CA ILE A 462 -24.77 9.32 -30.61
C ILE A 462 -24.05 10.39 -29.81
N ALA A 463 -23.98 11.59 -30.36
CA ALA A 463 -23.43 12.73 -29.63
C ALA A 463 -24.43 13.19 -28.57
N LEU A 464 -24.02 13.16 -27.31
CA LEU A 464 -24.83 13.56 -26.16
C LEU A 464 -23.92 14.24 -25.13
N PRO A 465 -23.65 15.53 -25.26
CA PRO A 465 -22.78 16.26 -24.36
C PRO A 465 -23.46 16.48 -23.00
N LEU A 466 -23.31 15.49 -22.11
CA LEU A 466 -23.80 15.59 -20.74
C LEU A 466 -22.75 16.24 -19.86
N PRO A 467 -23.10 17.20 -18.99
CA PRO A 467 -22.23 17.66 -17.90
C PRO A 467 -21.80 16.49 -17.01
N LYS A 468 -20.69 16.65 -16.28
CA LYS A 468 -20.31 15.63 -15.28
C LYS A 468 -21.47 15.45 -14.31
N GLY A 469 -21.91 14.19 -14.11
CA GLY A 469 -23.04 13.88 -13.25
C GLY A 469 -23.47 12.42 -13.34
N ILE A 470 -24.40 12.05 -12.47
CA ILE A 470 -25.08 10.75 -12.50
C ILE A 470 -26.39 10.91 -13.25
N TYR A 471 -26.69 9.97 -14.12
CA TYR A 471 -27.87 9.97 -14.97
C TYR A 471 -28.54 8.60 -14.93
N ILE A 472 -29.86 8.61 -15.04
CA ILE A 472 -30.68 7.40 -15.23
C ILE A 472 -30.90 7.25 -16.74
N VAL A 473 -30.51 6.12 -17.30
CA VAL A 473 -30.68 5.82 -18.71
C VAL A 473 -31.71 4.72 -18.86
N GLN A 474 -32.78 4.97 -19.62
CA GLN A 474 -33.79 3.99 -19.98
C GLN A 474 -33.74 3.69 -21.47
N ILE A 475 -33.84 2.43 -21.82
CA ILE A 475 -33.88 1.95 -23.20
C ILE A 475 -35.19 1.17 -23.38
N LYS A 476 -36.03 1.62 -24.30
CA LYS A 476 -37.27 0.93 -24.66
C LYS A 476 -37.13 0.37 -26.07
N ASN A 477 -37.11 -0.94 -26.21
CA ASN A 477 -36.97 -1.59 -27.51
C ASN A 477 -38.30 -1.52 -28.32
N ALA A 478 -38.24 -1.91 -29.60
CA ALA A 478 -39.38 -1.90 -30.50
C ALA A 478 -40.55 -2.79 -29.98
N ASN A 479 -40.26 -3.79 -29.14
CA ASN A 479 -41.28 -4.68 -28.55
C ASN A 479 -41.88 -4.12 -27.25
N GLY A 480 -41.57 -2.85 -26.91
CA GLY A 480 -42.08 -2.16 -25.72
C GLY A 480 -41.42 -2.55 -24.39
N LYS A 481 -40.42 -3.42 -24.41
CA LYS A 481 -39.64 -3.79 -23.20
C LYS A 481 -38.70 -2.66 -22.83
N THR A 482 -38.77 -2.24 -21.57
CA THR A 482 -37.93 -1.17 -21.02
C THR A 482 -36.84 -1.76 -20.16
N TYR A 483 -35.62 -1.26 -20.30
CA TYR A 483 -34.40 -1.53 -19.49
C TYR A 483 -33.95 -0.21 -18.87
N THR A 484 -33.57 -0.24 -17.60
CA THR A 484 -33.14 0.94 -16.83
C THR A 484 -31.81 0.66 -16.16
#